data_2b39878d0552ba01db5a0b6144b89d8f
#
_entry.id   2b39878d0552ba01db5a0b6144b89d8f
#
_cell.length_a   1.000
_cell.length_b   1.000
_cell.length_c   1.000
_cell.angle_alpha   90.00
_cell.angle_beta   90.00
_cell.angle_gamma   90.00
#
_symmetry.space_group_name_H-M   'P 1'
#
loop_
_entity.id
_entity.type
_entity.pdbx_description
1 polymer ?
#
loop_
_entity_poly.entity_id
_entity_poly.type
_entity_poly.pdbx_seq_one_letter_code
_entity_poly.pdbx_strand_id
1 'polypeptide(L)'
;MSSRALSFPAFTVSHLSAGETASQPEIEALARLERGGFDLGLVALPAVIEDSFYRLNNLPPRLARLYAGLDPLDPDEDVLEEAEPAAMRLLGESYLLDDLIDGIYASLSPFTGEVVVRRAGQTGERVESGRAALLAIKRAFRADWTVDGVLDRLAVEGRLGVEARPLLVHPPDVRAAADLDGAASALLGRDVALSVVQNDGRSLTRVSA
;
A
#
# COMPACT_ATOMS: atom_id res chain seq x y z
N MET A 1 -27.27 -15.03 -17.50
CA MET A 1 -26.16 -14.06 -17.67
C MET A 1 -25.01 -14.57 -16.83
N SER A 2 -23.97 -15.13 -17.47
CA SER A 2 -22.82 -15.72 -16.76
C SER A 2 -21.97 -14.60 -16.17
N SER A 3 -21.95 -14.49 -14.86
CA SER A 3 -21.00 -13.63 -14.14
C SER A 3 -19.60 -14.18 -14.41
N ARG A 4 -18.83 -13.46 -15.18
CA ARG A 4 -17.42 -13.76 -15.41
C ARG A 4 -16.70 -13.35 -14.13
N ALA A 5 -16.48 -14.31 -13.22
CA ALA A 5 -15.62 -14.09 -12.06
C ALA A 5 -14.27 -13.55 -12.58
N LEU A 6 -13.93 -12.34 -12.21
CA LEU A 6 -12.61 -11.77 -12.47
C LEU A 6 -11.61 -12.61 -11.67
N SER A 7 -10.92 -13.54 -12.33
CA SER A 7 -9.80 -14.25 -11.72
C SER A 7 -8.65 -13.26 -11.60
N PHE A 8 -8.46 -12.71 -10.41
CA PHE A 8 -7.27 -11.92 -10.11
C PHE A 8 -6.12 -12.91 -9.85
N PRO A 9 -5.05 -12.87 -10.64
CA PRO A 9 -3.81 -13.56 -10.28
C PRO A 9 -3.30 -13.03 -8.96
N ALA A 10 -2.58 -13.84 -8.18
CA ALA A 10 -1.90 -13.35 -6.98
C ALA A 10 -1.05 -12.12 -7.37
N PHE A 11 -1.31 -10.97 -6.76
CA PHE A 11 -0.66 -9.73 -7.13
C PHE A 11 0.79 -9.73 -6.64
N THR A 12 1.73 -9.85 -7.55
CA THR A 12 3.16 -9.64 -7.31
C THR A 12 3.55 -8.21 -7.68
N VAL A 13 4.73 -7.78 -7.24
CA VAL A 13 5.23 -6.42 -7.54
C VAL A 13 5.39 -6.20 -9.06
N SER A 14 5.73 -7.26 -9.81
CA SER A 14 5.84 -7.21 -11.28
C SER A 14 4.52 -6.94 -12.00
N HIS A 15 3.39 -7.10 -11.35
CA HIS A 15 2.07 -6.77 -11.91
C HIS A 15 1.67 -5.30 -11.72
N LEU A 16 2.44 -4.53 -10.95
CA LEU A 16 2.22 -3.10 -10.81
C LEU A 16 2.57 -2.38 -12.12
N SER A 17 1.81 -1.34 -12.45
CA SER A 17 2.09 -0.50 -13.61
C SER A 17 3.43 0.23 -13.46
N ALA A 18 4.02 0.64 -14.58
CA ALA A 18 5.26 1.41 -14.56
C ALA A 18 5.13 2.74 -13.77
N GLY A 19 3.94 3.36 -13.77
CA GLY A 19 3.66 4.57 -12.99
C GLY A 19 3.63 4.31 -11.49
N GLU A 20 3.03 3.19 -11.06
CA GLU A 20 2.99 2.79 -9.65
C GLU A 20 4.37 2.45 -9.09
N THR A 21 5.20 1.78 -9.89
CA THR A 21 6.58 1.45 -9.50
C THR A 21 7.47 2.69 -9.43
N ALA A 22 7.37 3.60 -10.39
CA ALA A 22 8.24 4.78 -10.45
C ALA A 22 7.97 5.82 -9.35
N SER A 23 6.75 5.85 -8.80
CA SER A 23 6.36 6.83 -7.77
C SER A 23 6.82 6.47 -6.36
N GLN A 24 7.28 5.23 -6.13
CA GLN A 24 7.63 4.73 -4.80
C GLN A 24 8.96 3.96 -4.82
N PRO A 25 10.04 4.55 -4.25
CA PRO A 25 11.40 4.00 -4.34
C PRO A 25 11.55 2.56 -3.83
N GLU A 26 10.82 2.17 -2.76
CA GLU A 26 10.84 0.80 -2.26
C GLU A 26 10.21 -0.17 -3.24
N ILE A 27 9.06 0.19 -3.84
CA ILE A 27 8.37 -0.66 -4.82
C ILE A 27 9.22 -0.83 -6.09
N GLU A 28 9.86 0.25 -6.56
CA GLU A 28 10.80 0.17 -7.69
C GLU A 28 11.95 -0.79 -7.38
N ALA A 29 12.53 -0.67 -6.19
CA ALA A 29 13.62 -1.55 -5.75
C ALA A 29 13.16 -3.02 -5.68
N LEU A 30 12.00 -3.31 -5.08
CA LEU A 30 11.41 -4.65 -5.02
C LEU A 30 11.15 -5.21 -6.43
N ALA A 31 10.58 -4.42 -7.34
CA ALA A 31 10.35 -4.84 -8.72
C ALA A 31 11.65 -5.14 -9.49
N ARG A 32 12.72 -4.40 -9.21
CA ARG A 32 14.05 -4.69 -9.81
C ARG A 32 14.66 -5.96 -9.24
N LEU A 33 14.53 -6.18 -7.93
CA LEU A 33 15.02 -7.39 -7.27
C LEU A 33 14.27 -8.64 -7.75
N GLU A 34 12.94 -8.58 -7.87
CA GLU A 34 12.12 -9.67 -8.41
C GLU A 34 12.56 -10.05 -9.83
N ARG A 35 12.76 -9.05 -10.71
CA ARG A 35 13.30 -9.27 -12.06
C ARG A 35 14.72 -9.80 -12.08
N GLY A 36 15.51 -9.49 -11.05
CA GLY A 36 16.86 -10.03 -10.82
C GLY A 36 16.90 -11.44 -10.24
N GLY A 37 15.73 -12.07 -10.03
CA GLY A 37 15.62 -13.45 -9.54
C GLY A 37 15.53 -13.59 -8.02
N PHE A 38 15.34 -12.50 -7.28
CA PHE A 38 15.03 -12.57 -5.86
C PHE A 38 13.57 -13.01 -5.66
N ASP A 39 13.37 -13.89 -4.71
CA ASP A 39 12.03 -14.31 -4.30
C ASP A 39 11.41 -13.26 -3.37
N LEU A 40 10.14 -12.88 -3.60
CA LEU A 40 9.42 -11.91 -2.78
C LEU A 40 8.39 -12.62 -1.89
N GLY A 41 8.55 -12.47 -0.58
CA GLY A 41 7.60 -12.98 0.43
C GLY A 41 6.46 -12.02 0.72
N LEU A 42 5.97 -11.30 -0.29
CA LEU A 42 4.91 -10.30 -0.16
C LEU A 42 3.94 -10.33 -1.34
N VAL A 43 2.77 -9.76 -1.09
CA VAL A 43 1.77 -9.42 -2.11
C VAL A 43 1.72 -7.90 -2.24
N ALA A 44 1.74 -7.40 -3.47
CA ALA A 44 1.55 -5.98 -3.78
C ALA A 44 0.14 -5.76 -4.33
N LEU A 45 -0.75 -5.22 -3.53
CA LEU A 45 -2.09 -4.84 -3.96
C LEU A 45 -1.99 -3.57 -4.81
N PRO A 46 -2.41 -3.58 -6.09
CA PRO A 46 -2.24 -2.45 -6.99
C PRO A 46 -3.15 -1.28 -6.60
N ALA A 47 -2.75 -0.07 -6.98
CA ALA A 47 -3.48 1.16 -6.70
C ALA A 47 -4.92 1.15 -7.24
N VAL A 48 -5.20 0.37 -8.29
CA VAL A 48 -6.55 0.24 -8.86
C VAL A 48 -7.60 -0.24 -7.84
N ILE A 49 -7.18 -0.95 -6.78
CA ILE A 49 -8.08 -1.38 -5.69
C ILE A 49 -8.57 -0.16 -4.91
N GLU A 50 -7.66 0.71 -4.52
CA GLU A 50 -7.99 1.95 -3.83
C GLU A 50 -8.71 2.95 -4.75
N ASP A 51 -8.27 3.10 -6.00
CA ASP A 51 -8.96 3.94 -6.99
C ASP A 51 -10.42 3.51 -7.18
N SER A 52 -10.66 2.21 -7.28
CA SER A 52 -12.01 1.67 -7.36
C SER A 52 -12.83 1.98 -6.11
N PHE A 53 -12.24 1.83 -4.92
CA PHE A 53 -12.88 2.21 -3.66
C PHE A 53 -13.26 3.70 -3.64
N TYR A 54 -12.36 4.58 -4.07
CA TYR A 54 -12.65 6.00 -4.14
C TYR A 54 -13.75 6.35 -5.14
N ARG A 55 -13.67 5.83 -6.35
CA ARG A 55 -14.63 6.16 -7.43
C ARG A 55 -16.03 5.64 -7.14
N LEU A 56 -16.13 4.38 -6.67
CA LEU A 56 -17.43 3.74 -6.43
C LEU A 56 -18.21 4.39 -5.28
N ASN A 57 -17.50 5.00 -4.33
CA ASN A 57 -18.11 5.74 -3.23
C ASN A 57 -18.19 7.26 -3.50
N ASN A 58 -17.87 7.69 -4.73
CA ASN A 58 -17.83 9.11 -5.12
C ASN A 58 -17.04 9.98 -4.12
N LEU A 59 -15.88 9.45 -3.66
CA LEU A 59 -15.04 10.10 -2.66
C LEU A 59 -14.25 11.30 -3.19
N PRO A 60 -13.69 11.30 -4.42
CA PRO A 60 -12.84 12.37 -4.89
C PRO A 60 -13.45 13.78 -4.77
N PRO A 61 -14.66 14.06 -5.29
CA PRO A 61 -15.25 15.39 -5.16
C PRO A 61 -15.68 15.73 -3.73
N ARG A 62 -15.95 14.72 -2.89
CA ARG A 62 -16.33 14.92 -1.49
C ARG A 62 -15.12 15.27 -0.64
N LEU A 63 -14.01 14.56 -0.79
CA LEU A 63 -12.73 14.85 -0.13
C LEU A 63 -12.17 16.20 -0.59
N ALA A 64 -12.13 16.47 -1.90
CA ALA A 64 -11.68 17.77 -2.41
C ALA A 64 -12.47 18.95 -1.80
N ARG A 65 -13.75 18.76 -1.49
CA ARG A 65 -14.58 19.79 -0.85
C ARG A 65 -14.22 19.97 0.62
N LEU A 66 -13.89 18.91 1.35
CA LEU A 66 -13.47 18.99 2.76
C LEU A 66 -12.18 19.77 2.93
N TYR A 67 -11.26 19.63 1.99
CA TYR A 67 -9.93 20.25 2.01
C TYR A 67 -9.82 21.46 1.06
N ALA A 68 -10.96 22.06 0.64
CA ALA A 68 -10.95 23.14 -0.37
C ALA A 68 -10.24 24.43 0.09
N GLY A 69 -10.09 24.64 1.40
CA GLY A 69 -9.37 25.79 1.97
C GLY A 69 -7.90 25.57 2.23
N LEU A 70 -7.38 24.37 1.99
CA LEU A 70 -5.99 24.03 2.29
C LEU A 70 -5.05 24.57 1.20
N ASP A 71 -4.01 25.30 1.61
CA ASP A 71 -2.88 25.66 0.74
C ASP A 71 -1.85 24.52 0.77
N PRO A 72 -1.60 23.81 -0.33
CA PRO A 72 -0.63 22.72 -0.36
C PRO A 72 0.83 23.14 -0.07
N LEU A 73 1.17 24.41 -0.25
CA LEU A 73 2.53 24.95 -0.02
C LEU A 73 2.75 25.43 1.42
N ASP A 74 1.67 25.77 2.10
CA ASP A 74 1.67 26.22 3.50
C ASP A 74 0.42 25.66 4.20
N PRO A 75 0.41 24.35 4.49
CA PRO A 75 -0.77 23.67 5.02
C PRO A 75 -1.07 24.15 6.45
N ASP A 76 -2.27 24.71 6.62
CA ASP A 76 -2.81 25.11 7.91
C ASP A 76 -3.32 23.87 8.66
N GLU A 77 -2.69 23.55 9.80
CA GLU A 77 -3.06 22.39 10.62
C GLU A 77 -4.49 22.52 11.18
N ASP A 78 -4.96 23.72 11.51
CA ASP A 78 -6.33 23.93 12.01
C ASP A 78 -7.35 23.50 10.93
N VAL A 79 -7.09 23.78 9.66
CA VAL A 79 -7.92 23.34 8.53
C VAL A 79 -7.92 21.82 8.41
N LEU A 80 -6.77 21.19 8.62
CA LEU A 80 -6.63 19.73 8.57
C LEU A 80 -7.38 19.07 9.73
N GLU A 81 -7.22 19.57 10.96
CA GLU A 81 -7.90 19.07 12.15
C GLU A 81 -9.43 19.20 12.06
N GLU A 82 -9.94 20.29 11.46
CA GLU A 82 -11.37 20.48 11.23
C GLU A 82 -11.90 19.49 10.16
N ALA A 83 -11.13 19.21 9.10
CA ALA A 83 -11.56 18.33 8.01
C ALA A 83 -11.47 16.84 8.36
N GLU A 84 -10.49 16.42 9.19
CA GLU A 84 -10.20 15.01 9.48
C GLU A 84 -11.41 14.22 9.98
N PRO A 85 -12.23 14.66 10.98
CA PRO A 85 -13.35 13.87 11.47
C PRO A 85 -14.39 13.58 10.40
N ALA A 86 -14.61 14.52 9.47
CA ALA A 86 -15.54 14.37 8.36
C ALA A 86 -14.98 13.41 7.30
N ALA A 87 -13.69 13.50 6.99
CA ALA A 87 -12.99 12.57 6.08
C ALA A 87 -13.00 11.15 6.65
N MET A 88 -12.66 10.97 7.94
CA MET A 88 -12.67 9.68 8.62
C MET A 88 -14.05 9.03 8.62
N ARG A 89 -15.10 9.78 8.88
CA ARG A 89 -16.47 9.27 8.80
C ARG A 89 -16.83 8.88 7.38
N LEU A 90 -16.57 9.75 6.41
CA LEU A 90 -16.85 9.53 5.00
C LEU A 90 -16.20 8.21 4.48
N LEU A 91 -14.91 8.02 4.74
CA LEU A 91 -14.18 6.82 4.35
C LEU A 91 -14.63 5.59 5.16
N GLY A 92 -14.98 5.77 6.44
CA GLY A 92 -15.47 4.71 7.32
C GLY A 92 -16.78 4.11 6.85
N GLU A 93 -17.73 4.95 6.40
CA GLU A 93 -19.04 4.57 5.87
C GLU A 93 -18.99 4.00 4.44
N SER A 94 -17.88 4.22 3.73
CA SER A 94 -17.68 3.71 2.38
C SER A 94 -17.43 2.21 2.37
N TYR A 95 -17.79 1.51 1.30
CA TYR A 95 -17.71 0.06 1.17
C TYR A 95 -16.80 -0.37 0.02
N LEU A 96 -16.21 -1.56 0.15
CA LEU A 96 -15.56 -2.25 -0.94
C LEU A 96 -16.59 -3.10 -1.68
N LEU A 97 -16.48 -3.19 -3.00
CA LEU A 97 -17.30 -4.11 -3.78
C LEU A 97 -16.90 -5.56 -3.51
N ASP A 98 -17.87 -6.46 -3.61
CA ASP A 98 -17.67 -7.89 -3.39
C ASP A 98 -16.58 -8.46 -4.32
N ASP A 99 -16.57 -8.08 -5.60
CA ASP A 99 -15.54 -8.51 -6.54
C ASP A 99 -14.11 -8.09 -6.12
N LEU A 100 -13.96 -6.89 -5.52
CA LEU A 100 -12.67 -6.44 -4.98
C LEU A 100 -12.30 -7.22 -3.70
N ILE A 101 -13.28 -7.50 -2.86
CA ILE A 101 -13.09 -8.30 -1.65
C ILE A 101 -12.61 -9.70 -2.01
N ASP A 102 -13.25 -10.35 -2.98
CA ASP A 102 -12.86 -11.68 -3.46
C ASP A 102 -11.46 -11.68 -4.05
N GLY A 103 -11.11 -10.64 -4.83
CA GLY A 103 -9.76 -10.46 -5.38
C GLY A 103 -8.69 -10.26 -4.29
N ILE A 104 -9.00 -9.49 -3.25
CA ILE A 104 -8.10 -9.31 -2.10
C ILE A 104 -7.92 -10.65 -1.37
N TYR A 105 -9.00 -11.38 -1.06
CA TYR A 105 -8.90 -12.69 -0.39
C TYR A 105 -8.11 -13.70 -1.21
N ALA A 106 -8.33 -13.75 -2.52
CA ALA A 106 -7.56 -14.63 -3.42
C ALA A 106 -6.05 -14.29 -3.35
N SER A 107 -5.71 -13.00 -3.33
CA SER A 107 -4.32 -12.55 -3.26
C SER A 107 -3.66 -12.84 -1.91
N LEU A 108 -4.44 -12.80 -0.83
CA LEU A 108 -3.94 -13.08 0.53
C LEU A 108 -3.95 -14.57 0.88
N SER A 109 -4.51 -15.43 0.02
CA SER A 109 -4.62 -16.87 0.30
C SER A 109 -3.30 -17.60 0.59
N PRO A 110 -2.12 -17.17 0.10
CA PRO A 110 -0.85 -17.79 0.48
C PRO A 110 -0.47 -17.57 1.94
N PHE A 111 -1.03 -16.55 2.60
CA PHE A 111 -0.67 -16.21 3.97
C PHE A 111 -1.58 -16.93 4.98
N THR A 112 -0.95 -17.64 5.89
CA THR A 112 -1.61 -18.26 7.05
C THR A 112 -1.14 -17.57 8.33
N GLY A 113 -2.10 -17.18 9.21
CA GLY A 113 -1.79 -16.45 10.43
C GLY A 113 -1.70 -14.94 10.24
N GLU A 114 -0.78 -14.30 10.95
CA GLU A 114 -0.67 -12.85 10.92
C GLU A 114 0.04 -12.32 9.66
N VAL A 115 -0.36 -11.12 9.26
CA VAL A 115 0.26 -10.34 8.18
C VAL A 115 0.46 -8.89 8.61
N VAL A 116 1.36 -8.21 7.95
CA VAL A 116 1.53 -6.75 8.03
C VAL A 116 0.97 -6.12 6.76
N VAL A 117 0.07 -5.16 6.91
CA VAL A 117 -0.48 -4.33 5.83
C VAL A 117 0.16 -2.95 5.94
N ARG A 118 0.83 -2.49 4.88
CA ARG A 118 1.57 -1.23 4.91
C ARG A 118 1.63 -0.52 3.56
N ARG A 119 1.87 0.78 3.58
CA ARG A 119 2.41 1.52 2.43
C ARG A 119 3.93 1.27 2.31
N ALA A 120 4.48 1.47 1.13
CA ALA A 120 5.93 1.47 0.95
C ALA A 120 6.59 2.53 1.85
N GLY A 121 7.73 2.19 2.45
CA GLY A 121 8.45 3.06 3.40
C GLY A 121 7.85 3.13 4.81
N GLN A 122 6.64 2.61 5.05
CA GLN A 122 5.98 2.65 6.36
C GLN A 122 6.08 1.33 7.13
N THR A 123 5.89 1.38 8.44
CA THR A 123 5.91 0.18 9.32
C THR A 123 4.69 -0.71 9.14
N GLY A 124 3.52 -0.12 8.95
CA GLY A 124 2.26 -0.83 8.74
C GLY A 124 1.58 -1.35 10.01
N GLU A 125 0.45 -2.02 9.80
CA GLU A 125 -0.39 -2.60 10.83
C GLU A 125 -0.30 -4.14 10.80
N ARG A 126 -0.03 -4.77 11.95
CA ARG A 126 0.01 -6.22 12.12
C ARG A 126 -1.37 -6.74 12.51
N VAL A 127 -1.90 -7.69 11.74
CA VAL A 127 -3.24 -8.25 11.91
C VAL A 127 -3.28 -9.71 11.48
N GLU A 128 -4.30 -10.46 11.91
CA GLU A 128 -4.61 -11.76 11.34
C GLU A 128 -4.97 -11.67 9.85
N SER A 129 -4.57 -12.67 9.06
CA SER A 129 -4.97 -12.77 7.65
C SER A 129 -6.50 -12.87 7.50
N GLY A 130 -7.00 -12.76 6.29
CA GLY A 130 -8.43 -12.81 6.02
C GLY A 130 -9.16 -11.51 6.36
N ARG A 131 -10.26 -11.58 7.13
CA ARG A 131 -11.13 -10.41 7.39
C ARG A 131 -10.41 -9.26 8.09
N ALA A 132 -9.51 -9.56 9.03
CA ALA A 132 -8.76 -8.52 9.74
C ALA A 132 -7.80 -7.78 8.80
N ALA A 133 -7.16 -8.48 7.87
CA ALA A 133 -6.31 -7.89 6.84
C ALA A 133 -7.14 -7.01 5.87
N LEU A 134 -8.34 -7.44 5.46
CA LEU A 134 -9.25 -6.63 4.65
C LEU A 134 -9.61 -5.31 5.36
N LEU A 135 -9.89 -5.37 6.65
CA LEU A 135 -10.20 -4.17 7.43
C LEU A 135 -8.96 -3.27 7.62
N ALA A 136 -7.76 -3.86 7.75
CA ALA A 136 -6.50 -3.12 7.81
C ALA A 136 -6.21 -2.40 6.48
N ILE A 137 -6.47 -3.03 5.33
CA ILE A 137 -6.40 -2.40 4.01
C ILE A 137 -7.31 -1.16 3.96
N LYS A 138 -8.57 -1.28 4.41
CA LYS A 138 -9.48 -0.13 4.47
C LYS A 138 -9.00 0.96 5.44
N ARG A 139 -8.38 0.58 6.58
CA ARG A 139 -7.75 1.56 7.49
C ARG A 139 -6.56 2.26 6.85
N ALA A 140 -5.75 1.56 6.06
CA ALA A 140 -4.65 2.17 5.33
C ALA A 140 -5.15 3.24 4.32
N PHE A 141 -6.29 3.00 3.64
CA PHE A 141 -6.91 4.03 2.79
C PHE A 141 -7.38 5.25 3.59
N ARG A 142 -7.84 5.03 4.82
CA ARG A 142 -8.27 6.12 5.72
C ARG A 142 -7.09 6.90 6.30
N ALA A 143 -6.00 6.21 6.63
CA ALA A 143 -4.81 6.82 7.22
C ALA A 143 -4.20 7.92 6.33
N ASP A 144 -4.36 7.81 5.02
CA ASP A 144 -3.92 8.82 4.06
C ASP A 144 -4.67 10.17 4.19
N TRP A 145 -5.74 10.22 4.97
CA TRP A 145 -6.62 11.39 5.17
C TRP A 145 -6.69 11.87 6.62
N THR A 146 -5.82 11.36 7.49
CA THR A 146 -5.52 11.97 8.79
C THR A 146 -4.66 13.22 8.59
N VAL A 147 -4.53 14.07 9.60
CA VAL A 147 -3.61 15.23 9.57
C VAL A 147 -2.23 14.81 9.12
N ASP A 148 -1.61 13.84 9.82
CA ASP A 148 -0.29 13.31 9.48
C ASP A 148 -0.23 12.74 8.06
N GLY A 149 -1.24 11.95 7.65
CA GLY A 149 -1.30 11.34 6.33
C GLY A 149 -1.39 12.37 5.20
N VAL A 150 -2.13 13.46 5.40
CA VAL A 150 -2.21 14.56 4.44
C VAL A 150 -0.88 15.32 4.38
N LEU A 151 -0.26 15.63 5.53
CA LEU A 151 1.05 16.30 5.58
C LEU A 151 2.14 15.47 4.90
N ASP A 152 2.19 14.15 5.16
CA ASP A 152 3.12 13.23 4.49
C ASP A 152 2.93 13.25 2.96
N ARG A 153 1.69 13.27 2.48
CA ARG A 153 1.40 13.33 1.05
C ARG A 153 1.82 14.66 0.43
N LEU A 154 1.53 15.78 1.10
CA LEU A 154 1.95 17.10 0.64
C LEU A 154 3.47 17.22 0.58
N ALA A 155 4.19 16.67 1.57
CA ALA A 155 5.64 16.66 1.60
C ALA A 155 6.26 15.88 0.42
N VAL A 156 5.61 14.80 -0.03
CA VAL A 156 6.11 13.94 -1.12
C VAL A 156 5.63 14.41 -2.48
N GLU A 157 4.35 14.77 -2.62
CA GLU A 157 3.69 15.02 -3.90
C GLU A 157 3.56 16.52 -4.23
N GLY A 158 3.73 17.40 -3.24
CA GLY A 158 3.57 18.86 -3.39
C GLY A 158 2.14 19.31 -3.66
N ARG A 159 1.18 18.38 -3.58
CA ARG A 159 -0.25 18.64 -3.82
C ARG A 159 -1.11 17.63 -3.06
N LEU A 160 -2.32 18.03 -2.72
CA LEU A 160 -3.32 17.12 -2.19
C LEU A 160 -4.20 16.59 -3.33
N GLY A 161 -3.87 15.42 -3.80
CA GLY A 161 -4.66 14.67 -4.78
C GLY A 161 -5.33 13.45 -4.18
N VAL A 162 -6.29 12.87 -4.89
CA VAL A 162 -6.95 11.60 -4.54
C VAL A 162 -6.29 10.48 -5.35
N GLU A 163 -4.96 10.52 -5.46
CA GLU A 163 -4.21 9.46 -6.13
C GLU A 163 -4.18 8.21 -5.25
N ALA A 164 -4.65 7.12 -5.83
CA ALA A 164 -4.56 5.82 -5.22
C ALA A 164 -3.11 5.30 -5.24
N ARG A 165 -2.73 4.58 -4.19
CA ARG A 165 -1.37 4.05 -4.02
C ARG A 165 -1.40 2.55 -3.72
N PRO A 166 -0.42 1.77 -4.20
CA PRO A 166 -0.35 0.35 -3.88
C PRO A 166 -0.11 0.11 -2.38
N LEU A 167 -0.53 -1.07 -1.92
CA LEU A 167 -0.25 -1.58 -0.57
C LEU A 167 0.59 -2.84 -0.66
N LEU A 168 1.46 -3.01 0.32
CA LEU A 168 2.26 -4.22 0.51
C LEU A 168 1.70 -5.02 1.67
N VAL A 169 1.58 -6.33 1.48
CA VAL A 169 1.14 -7.27 2.52
C VAL A 169 2.15 -8.40 2.61
N HIS A 170 2.65 -8.68 3.80
CA HIS A 170 3.67 -9.70 4.02
C HIS A 170 3.55 -10.31 5.42
N PRO A 171 4.18 -11.47 5.71
CA PRO A 171 4.25 -12.02 7.05
C PRO A 171 4.92 -11.05 8.03
N PRO A 172 4.52 -11.04 9.33
CA PRO A 172 5.06 -10.11 10.32
C PRO A 172 6.50 -10.45 10.74
N ASP A 173 6.88 -11.72 10.68
CA ASP A 173 8.19 -12.19 11.12
C ASP A 173 9.23 -11.94 10.03
N VAL A 174 9.93 -10.82 10.15
CA VAL A 174 11.01 -10.41 9.26
C VAL A 174 12.32 -10.35 10.01
N ARG A 175 13.42 -10.72 9.34
CA ARG A 175 14.78 -10.56 9.82
C ARG A 175 15.64 -9.83 8.79
N ALA A 176 16.70 -9.19 9.25
CA ALA A 176 17.71 -8.65 8.34
C ALA A 176 18.36 -9.80 7.52
N ALA A 177 18.63 -9.52 6.27
CA ALA A 177 19.21 -10.45 5.32
C ALA A 177 20.59 -9.97 4.83
N ALA A 178 21.50 -9.70 5.76
CA ALA A 178 22.83 -9.15 5.47
C ALA A 178 23.63 -9.99 4.46
N ASP A 179 23.35 -11.28 4.35
CA ASP A 179 23.93 -12.18 3.36
C ASP A 179 23.48 -11.89 1.92
N LEU A 180 22.33 -11.23 1.73
CA LEU A 180 21.76 -10.85 0.45
C LEU A 180 22.01 -9.38 0.09
N ASP A 181 22.38 -8.54 1.07
CA ASP A 181 22.51 -7.08 0.89
C ASP A 181 23.52 -6.72 -0.21
N GLY A 182 24.66 -7.42 -0.26
CA GLY A 182 25.68 -7.17 -1.28
C GLY A 182 25.21 -7.42 -2.71
N ALA A 183 24.50 -8.52 -2.95
CA ALA A 183 23.94 -8.85 -4.27
C ALA A 183 22.83 -7.88 -4.67
N ALA A 184 21.96 -7.48 -3.72
CA ALA A 184 20.92 -6.52 -3.95
C ALA A 184 21.49 -5.12 -4.23
N SER A 185 22.48 -4.68 -3.46
CA SER A 185 23.15 -3.39 -3.65
C SER A 185 23.82 -3.29 -5.03
N ALA A 186 24.47 -4.38 -5.48
CA ALA A 186 25.05 -4.44 -6.82
C ALA A 186 23.96 -4.32 -7.92
N LEU A 187 22.82 -5.00 -7.75
CA LEU A 187 21.72 -4.95 -8.71
C LEU A 187 21.02 -3.59 -8.74
N LEU A 188 20.87 -2.94 -7.58
CA LEU A 188 20.19 -1.66 -7.46
C LEU A 188 21.12 -0.46 -7.74
N GLY A 189 22.44 -0.66 -7.70
CA GLY A 189 23.44 0.38 -7.91
C GLY A 189 23.55 1.37 -6.72
N ARG A 190 23.11 0.95 -5.53
CA ARG A 190 23.21 1.71 -4.28
C ARG A 190 23.19 0.76 -3.09
N ASP A 191 23.71 1.21 -1.96
CA ASP A 191 23.65 0.44 -0.72
C ASP A 191 22.20 0.29 -0.25
N VAL A 192 21.84 -0.95 0.10
CA VAL A 192 20.52 -1.28 0.64
C VAL A 192 20.65 -2.33 1.74
N ALA A 193 19.70 -2.30 2.67
CA ALA A 193 19.48 -3.34 3.65
C ALA A 193 18.15 -4.07 3.33
N LEU A 194 18.19 -5.40 3.41
CA LEU A 194 17.04 -6.24 3.10
C LEU A 194 16.43 -6.84 4.35
N SER A 195 15.14 -7.06 4.29
CA SER A 195 14.42 -7.89 5.25
C SER A 195 13.76 -9.06 4.52
N VAL A 196 13.82 -10.23 5.12
CA VAL A 196 13.25 -11.48 4.57
C VAL A 196 12.26 -12.08 5.58
N VAL A 197 11.41 -12.98 5.10
CA VAL A 197 10.55 -13.80 5.95
C VAL A 197 11.43 -14.66 6.86
N GLN A 198 11.15 -14.67 8.16
CA GLN A 198 11.99 -15.33 9.15
C GLN A 198 12.12 -16.84 8.93
N ASN A 199 11.04 -17.50 8.53
CA ASN A 199 10.98 -18.95 8.44
C ASN A 199 11.68 -19.55 7.22
N ASP A 200 11.73 -18.85 6.08
CA ASP A 200 12.40 -19.34 4.87
C ASP A 200 13.76 -18.68 4.61
N GLY A 201 13.97 -17.49 5.18
CA GLY A 201 15.24 -16.76 5.13
C GLY A 201 15.66 -16.26 3.74
N ARG A 202 14.76 -16.34 2.75
CA ARG A 202 15.03 -16.00 1.35
C ARG A 202 14.03 -15.06 0.73
N SER A 203 12.75 -15.18 1.10
CA SER A 203 11.69 -14.37 0.50
C SER A 203 11.72 -12.94 1.05
N LEU A 204 12.01 -11.99 0.20
CA LEU A 204 12.16 -10.57 0.56
C LEU A 204 10.82 -9.93 0.90
N THR A 205 10.80 -9.10 1.93
CA THR A 205 9.60 -8.35 2.37
C THR A 205 9.80 -6.85 2.36
N ARG A 206 11.05 -6.38 2.47
CA ARG A 206 11.37 -4.96 2.55
C ARG A 206 12.76 -4.66 2.00
N VAL A 207 12.89 -3.45 1.41
CA VAL A 207 14.16 -2.83 1.02
C VAL A 207 14.24 -1.48 1.67
N SER A 208 15.30 -1.21 2.42
CA SER A 208 15.61 0.11 2.99
C SER A 208 16.96 0.61 2.48
N ALA A 209 17.11 1.92 2.42
CA ALA A 209 18.36 2.58 2.07
C ALA A 209 19.19 2.84 3.31
#